data_73604541726d533f244e0c256dbf885a
#
_entry.id   73604541726d533f244e0c256dbf885a
#
_cell.length_a   1.000
_cell.length_b   1.000
_cell.length_c   1.000
_cell.angle_alpha   90.00
_cell.angle_beta   90.00
_cell.angle_gamma   90.00
#
_symmetry.space_group_name_H-M   'P 1'
#
loop_
_entity.id
_entity.type
_entity.pdbx_description
1 polymer ?
#
loop_
_entity_poly.entity_id
_entity_poly.type
_entity_poly.pdbx_seq_one_letter_code
_entity_poly.pdbx_strand_id
1 'polypeptide(L)'
;MAGKLASQIRKLPRVWRAAHYCQEYLDHYNYFSYDYETNGEKQLLNKLSPLSPKVVFDIGCHTGSWTATAMKQLITAEFHCFDIADDSLAKARENLAINSKVKLTLAAISDEDGEIQFRNYGSQSQLNTTLLESSWTEPGNPGRVSTIRAMKGDTYCKNNNIDFIDFLKVDCEGADHRALKGFASMLEANSIRIIQFEYGYTNGDAKFLMRDFFEFFEQFGYILAPLRPSKMLFEVWRYEFNDFKSGPNWIAIRKTDSQINQLLIM
;
A
#
# COMPACT_ATOMS: atom_id res chain seq x y z
N MET A 1 5.31 -40.01 -5.17
CA MET A 1 6.11 -40.05 -6.43
C MET A 1 6.73 -38.69 -6.78
N ALA A 2 6.04 -37.58 -6.64
CA ALA A 2 6.56 -36.23 -6.98
C ALA A 2 7.87 -35.84 -6.27
N GLY A 3 8.07 -36.16 -4.99
CA GLY A 3 9.29 -35.79 -4.27
C GLY A 3 10.58 -36.49 -4.71
N LYS A 4 10.51 -37.76 -5.17
CA LYS A 4 11.67 -38.47 -5.71
C LYS A 4 12.07 -37.93 -7.09
N LEU A 5 11.12 -37.60 -7.92
CA LEU A 5 11.36 -36.99 -9.23
C LEU A 5 12.00 -35.60 -9.08
N ALA A 6 11.46 -34.77 -8.18
CA ALA A 6 12.00 -33.44 -7.88
C ALA A 6 13.45 -33.49 -7.38
N SER A 7 13.82 -34.48 -6.54
CA SER A 7 15.17 -34.63 -6.04
C SER A 7 16.18 -35.05 -7.13
N GLN A 8 15.73 -35.81 -8.14
CA GLN A 8 16.58 -36.17 -9.30
C GLN A 8 16.72 -35.00 -10.28
N ILE A 9 15.65 -34.27 -10.53
CA ILE A 9 15.64 -33.09 -11.41
C ILE A 9 16.60 -32.00 -10.91
N ARG A 10 16.74 -31.78 -9.60
CA ARG A 10 17.69 -30.82 -9.00
C ARG A 10 19.15 -31.06 -9.37
N LYS A 11 19.52 -32.30 -9.77
CA LYS A 11 20.89 -32.67 -10.15
C LYS A 11 21.21 -32.40 -11.61
N LEU A 12 20.24 -32.03 -12.43
CA LEU A 12 20.45 -31.80 -13.86
C LEU A 12 20.99 -30.38 -14.11
N PRO A 13 22.12 -30.26 -14.85
CA PRO A 13 22.61 -28.96 -15.30
C PRO A 13 21.54 -28.26 -16.13
N ARG A 14 21.31 -26.97 -15.92
CA ARG A 14 20.35 -26.13 -16.63
C ARG A 14 18.87 -26.21 -16.15
N VAL A 15 18.49 -27.13 -15.27
CA VAL A 15 17.11 -27.19 -14.74
C VAL A 15 16.76 -25.94 -13.93
N TRP A 16 17.76 -25.32 -13.29
CA TRP A 16 17.55 -24.06 -12.56
C TRP A 16 16.99 -22.95 -13.45
N ARG A 17 17.36 -22.88 -14.74
CA ARG A 17 16.80 -21.89 -15.69
C ARG A 17 15.33 -22.14 -15.94
N ALA A 18 14.95 -23.40 -16.19
CA ALA A 18 13.55 -23.75 -16.35
C ALA A 18 12.73 -23.46 -15.09
N ALA A 19 13.27 -23.77 -13.91
CA ALA A 19 12.63 -23.46 -12.64
C ALA A 19 12.46 -21.94 -12.43
N HIS A 20 13.48 -21.16 -12.81
CA HIS A 20 13.43 -19.71 -12.75
C HIS A 20 12.35 -19.15 -13.68
N TYR A 21 12.29 -19.58 -14.94
CA TYR A 21 11.21 -19.17 -15.86
C TYR A 21 9.81 -19.57 -15.38
N CYS A 22 9.68 -20.76 -14.73
CA CYS A 22 8.40 -21.14 -14.13
C CYS A 22 8.03 -20.22 -12.96
N GLN A 23 9.01 -19.81 -12.15
CA GLN A 23 8.78 -18.87 -11.06
C GLN A 23 8.38 -17.49 -11.59
N GLU A 24 9.11 -16.94 -12.54
CA GLU A 24 8.76 -15.66 -13.19
C GLU A 24 7.36 -15.70 -13.81
N TYR A 25 7.01 -16.82 -14.46
CA TYR A 25 5.68 -17.01 -15.00
C TYR A 25 4.60 -17.00 -13.91
N LEU A 26 4.84 -17.67 -12.78
CA LEU A 26 3.91 -17.69 -11.65
C LEU A 26 3.79 -16.32 -10.99
N ASP A 27 4.90 -15.61 -10.83
CA ASP A 27 4.90 -14.26 -10.28
C ASP A 27 4.11 -13.31 -11.20
N HIS A 28 4.34 -13.40 -12.49
CA HIS A 28 3.56 -12.63 -13.47
C HIS A 28 2.08 -13.03 -13.49
N TYR A 29 1.78 -14.33 -13.39
CA TYR A 29 0.41 -14.85 -13.29
C TYR A 29 -0.30 -14.35 -12.02
N ASN A 30 0.42 -14.23 -10.90
CA ASN A 30 -0.08 -13.68 -9.64
C ASN A 30 -0.09 -12.16 -9.59
N TYR A 31 0.29 -11.48 -10.68
CA TYR A 31 0.39 -10.02 -10.77
C TYR A 31 1.37 -9.43 -9.75
N PHE A 32 2.43 -10.14 -9.42
CA PHE A 32 3.53 -9.62 -8.62
C PHE A 32 4.36 -8.66 -9.47
N SER A 33 3.90 -7.42 -9.53
CA SER A 33 4.52 -6.36 -10.33
C SER A 33 4.38 -5.03 -9.58
N TYR A 34 5.43 -4.22 -9.65
CA TYR A 34 5.42 -2.83 -9.19
C TYR A 34 5.07 -1.86 -10.32
N ASP A 35 4.84 -2.36 -11.53
CA ASP A 35 4.42 -1.53 -12.65
C ASP A 35 2.93 -1.21 -12.53
N TYR A 36 2.64 0.05 -12.28
CA TYR A 36 1.30 0.63 -12.14
C TYR A 36 0.35 0.28 -13.31
N GLU A 37 0.88 0.13 -14.53
CA GLU A 37 0.06 -0.20 -15.71
C GLU A 37 -0.47 -1.64 -15.67
N THR A 38 0.24 -2.53 -14.99
CA THR A 38 0.00 -3.98 -15.02
C THR A 38 -0.38 -4.60 -13.68
N ASN A 39 -0.11 -3.91 -12.56
CA ASN A 39 -0.35 -4.45 -11.21
C ASN A 39 -1.80 -4.34 -10.70
N GLY A 40 -2.68 -3.67 -11.43
CA GLY A 40 -4.11 -3.50 -11.08
C GLY A 40 -4.49 -2.13 -10.55
N GLU A 41 -3.54 -1.28 -10.17
CA GLU A 41 -3.83 0.04 -9.59
C GLU A 41 -4.55 0.95 -10.57
N LYS A 42 -4.08 1.04 -11.80
CA LYS A 42 -4.72 1.83 -12.86
C LYS A 42 -6.15 1.35 -13.13
N GLN A 43 -6.35 0.04 -13.17
CA GLN A 43 -7.66 -0.56 -13.42
C GLN A 43 -8.61 -0.29 -12.25
N LEU A 44 -8.11 -0.34 -11.01
CA LEU A 44 -8.88 0.04 -9.82
C LEU A 44 -9.35 1.49 -9.91
N LEU A 45 -8.45 2.44 -10.16
CA LEU A 45 -8.80 3.85 -10.28
C LEU A 45 -9.80 4.12 -11.39
N ASN A 46 -9.66 3.45 -12.54
CA ASN A 46 -10.62 3.52 -13.65
C ASN A 46 -12.01 3.03 -13.24
N LYS A 47 -12.08 1.92 -12.50
CA LYS A 47 -13.36 1.40 -11.98
C LYS A 47 -13.99 2.34 -10.96
N LEU A 48 -13.19 3.02 -10.14
CA LEU A 48 -13.69 3.96 -9.12
C LEU A 48 -14.13 5.31 -9.68
N SER A 49 -13.60 5.72 -10.82
CA SER A 49 -13.89 7.02 -11.45
C SER A 49 -15.40 7.34 -11.57
N PRO A 50 -16.28 6.41 -12.00
CA PRO A 50 -17.72 6.66 -12.09
C PRO A 50 -18.39 6.97 -10.75
N LEU A 51 -17.79 6.57 -9.64
CA LEU A 51 -18.30 6.84 -8.29
C LEU A 51 -18.00 8.27 -7.83
N SER A 52 -17.21 9.00 -8.60
CA SER A 52 -16.81 10.39 -8.32
C SER A 52 -16.26 10.59 -6.89
N PRO A 53 -15.22 9.87 -6.49
CA PRO A 53 -14.58 10.02 -5.18
C PRO A 53 -14.27 11.49 -4.88
N LYS A 54 -14.43 11.91 -3.62
CA LYS A 54 -14.24 13.31 -3.19
C LYS A 54 -12.95 13.48 -2.39
N VAL A 55 -12.62 12.51 -1.54
CA VAL A 55 -11.45 12.57 -0.65
C VAL A 55 -10.59 11.34 -0.84
N VAL A 56 -9.34 11.58 -1.22
CA VAL A 56 -8.33 10.55 -1.47
C VAL A 56 -7.10 10.84 -0.62
N PHE A 57 -6.64 9.83 0.09
CA PHE A 57 -5.39 9.89 0.86
C PHE A 57 -4.31 9.05 0.19
N ASP A 58 -3.09 9.59 0.13
CA ASP A 58 -1.87 8.91 -0.36
C ASP A 58 -0.79 9.01 0.73
N ILE A 59 -0.68 7.97 1.55
CA ILE A 59 0.27 7.89 2.65
C ILE A 59 1.52 7.20 2.14
N GLY A 60 2.68 7.92 2.19
CA GLY A 60 3.91 7.51 1.52
C GLY A 60 3.88 7.92 0.04
N CYS A 61 3.48 9.17 -0.24
CA CYS A 61 3.29 9.62 -1.62
C CYS A 61 4.61 9.81 -2.41
N HIS A 62 5.75 9.79 -1.75
CA HIS A 62 7.07 9.95 -2.33
C HIS A 62 7.13 11.19 -3.26
N THR A 63 7.46 11.03 -4.54
CA THR A 63 7.48 12.11 -5.53
C THR A 63 6.11 12.43 -6.12
N GLY A 64 5.03 11.87 -5.61
CA GLY A 64 3.66 12.10 -6.07
C GLY A 64 3.28 11.42 -7.38
N SER A 65 4.07 10.44 -7.84
CA SER A 65 3.83 9.77 -9.13
C SER A 65 2.50 9.04 -9.18
N TRP A 66 2.15 8.31 -8.10
CA TRP A 66 0.85 7.66 -7.98
C TRP A 66 -0.28 8.69 -7.94
N THR A 67 -0.17 9.70 -7.08
CA THR A 67 -1.15 10.80 -7.00
C THR A 67 -1.37 11.46 -8.36
N ALA A 68 -0.30 11.78 -9.11
CA ALA A 68 -0.40 12.38 -10.45
C ALA A 68 -1.21 11.52 -11.42
N THR A 69 -1.12 10.21 -11.27
CA THR A 69 -1.87 9.28 -12.11
C THR A 69 -3.31 9.14 -11.62
N ALA A 70 -3.53 9.07 -10.30
CA ALA A 70 -4.85 9.04 -9.71
C ALA A 70 -5.68 10.28 -10.03
N MET A 71 -5.07 11.47 -10.05
CA MET A 71 -5.73 12.72 -10.40
C MET A 71 -6.32 12.73 -11.82
N LYS A 72 -5.72 12.00 -12.76
CA LYS A 72 -6.23 11.90 -14.14
C LYS A 72 -7.53 11.09 -14.21
N GLN A 73 -7.74 10.18 -13.28
CA GLN A 73 -8.90 9.29 -13.22
C GLN A 73 -9.96 9.82 -12.27
N LEU A 74 -9.54 10.33 -11.11
CA LEU A 74 -10.41 10.79 -10.03
C LEU A 74 -10.49 12.32 -10.02
N ILE A 75 -10.97 12.88 -11.11
CA ILE A 75 -10.95 14.33 -11.42
C ILE A 75 -11.71 15.19 -10.40
N THR A 76 -12.62 14.61 -9.63
CA THR A 76 -13.43 15.33 -8.63
C THR A 76 -12.80 15.30 -7.24
N ALA A 77 -11.76 14.53 -7.04
CA ALA A 77 -11.18 14.28 -5.73
C ALA A 77 -10.25 15.41 -5.26
N GLU A 78 -10.25 15.65 -3.96
CA GLU A 78 -9.20 16.32 -3.21
C GLU A 78 -8.23 15.27 -2.70
N PHE A 79 -6.94 15.53 -2.86
CA PHE A 79 -5.87 14.59 -2.48
C PHE A 79 -5.12 15.10 -1.26
N HIS A 80 -5.01 14.26 -0.24
CA HIS A 80 -4.21 14.48 0.96
C HIS A 80 -3.01 13.55 0.93
N CYS A 81 -1.83 14.09 0.64
CA CYS A 81 -0.61 13.34 0.41
C CYS A 81 0.37 13.56 1.55
N PHE A 82 0.96 12.49 2.04
CA PHE A 82 1.87 12.49 3.18
C PHE A 82 3.17 11.79 2.81
N ASP A 83 4.26 12.37 3.26
CA ASP A 83 5.58 11.73 3.19
C ASP A 83 6.46 12.20 4.36
N ILE A 84 7.46 11.40 4.70
CA ILE A 84 8.41 11.67 5.79
C ILE A 84 9.68 12.35 5.30
N ALA A 85 9.93 12.38 4.00
CA ALA A 85 11.10 12.97 3.38
C ALA A 85 10.75 14.31 2.71
N ASP A 86 11.34 15.40 3.20
CA ASP A 86 11.07 16.76 2.71
C ASP A 86 11.46 16.94 1.24
N ASP A 87 12.59 16.35 0.83
CA ASP A 87 13.06 16.38 -0.55
C ASP A 87 12.17 15.57 -1.51
N SER A 88 11.56 14.48 -1.06
CA SER A 88 10.51 13.76 -1.81
C SER A 88 9.28 14.63 -2.01
N LEU A 89 8.81 15.30 -0.96
CA LEU A 89 7.67 16.22 -1.05
C LEU A 89 7.99 17.48 -1.90
N ALA A 90 9.23 17.96 -1.90
CA ALA A 90 9.64 19.05 -2.78
C ALA A 90 9.45 18.64 -4.26
N LYS A 91 9.86 17.43 -4.63
CA LYS A 91 9.61 16.87 -5.97
C LYS A 91 8.14 16.62 -6.24
N ALA A 92 7.40 16.10 -5.26
CA ALA A 92 5.95 15.92 -5.40
C ALA A 92 5.26 17.25 -5.71
N ARG A 93 5.68 18.35 -5.07
CA ARG A 93 5.16 19.69 -5.33
C ARG A 93 5.40 20.15 -6.78
N GLU A 94 6.56 19.81 -7.34
CA GLU A 94 6.89 20.08 -8.74
C GLU A 94 6.03 19.21 -9.68
N ASN A 95 5.98 17.90 -9.43
CA ASN A 95 5.30 16.93 -10.29
C ASN A 95 3.78 17.12 -10.32
N LEU A 96 3.19 17.54 -9.21
CA LEU A 96 1.74 17.75 -9.08
C LEU A 96 1.28 19.14 -9.49
N ALA A 97 2.22 19.98 -9.97
CA ALA A 97 1.98 21.32 -10.52
C ALA A 97 0.97 22.12 -9.70
N ILE A 98 1.32 22.50 -8.48
CA ILE A 98 0.52 23.22 -7.47
C ILE A 98 -0.97 23.27 -7.83
N ASN A 99 -1.65 22.19 -7.57
CA ASN A 99 -3.09 22.11 -7.80
C ASN A 99 -3.78 22.36 -6.45
N SER A 100 -4.76 23.24 -6.43
CA SER A 100 -5.54 23.55 -5.21
C SER A 100 -6.25 22.33 -4.59
N LYS A 101 -6.36 21.23 -5.36
CA LYS A 101 -6.93 19.96 -4.90
C LYS A 101 -5.92 19.04 -4.22
N VAL A 102 -4.64 19.42 -4.14
CA VAL A 102 -3.59 18.58 -3.53
C VAL A 102 -3.04 19.28 -2.29
N LYS A 103 -3.13 18.61 -1.15
CA LYS A 103 -2.49 19.02 0.10
C LYS A 103 -1.31 18.09 0.37
N LEU A 104 -0.10 18.66 0.40
CA LEU A 104 1.14 17.95 0.73
C LEU A 104 1.48 18.21 2.20
N THR A 105 1.65 17.18 2.98
CA THR A 105 1.94 17.24 4.42
C THR A 105 3.22 16.47 4.74
N LEU A 106 4.22 17.16 5.28
CA LEU A 106 5.45 16.56 5.80
C LEU A 106 5.20 16.01 7.20
N ALA A 107 4.82 14.75 7.27
CA ALA A 107 4.58 14.03 8.51
C ALA A 107 4.48 12.52 8.25
N ALA A 108 4.79 11.73 9.27
CA ALA A 108 4.43 10.32 9.31
C ALA A 108 2.97 10.18 9.78
N ILE A 109 2.14 9.46 9.03
CA ILE A 109 0.89 8.93 9.57
C ILE A 109 1.22 7.67 10.35
N SER A 110 0.78 7.61 11.60
CA SER A 110 1.15 6.56 12.55
C SER A 110 0.03 6.30 13.55
N ASP A 111 0.24 5.33 14.43
CA ASP A 111 -0.68 4.96 15.53
C ASP A 111 -0.63 5.92 16.73
N GLU A 112 0.29 6.89 16.72
CA GLU A 112 0.47 7.87 17.79
C GLU A 112 0.71 9.28 17.23
N ASP A 113 0.27 10.30 17.98
CA ASP A 113 0.62 11.70 17.72
C ASP A 113 1.93 12.03 18.46
N GLY A 114 2.81 12.84 17.86
CA GLY A 114 4.06 13.27 18.48
C GLY A 114 5.21 13.37 17.50
N GLU A 115 6.34 12.77 17.83
CA GLU A 115 7.52 12.66 16.98
C GLU A 115 7.99 11.22 16.89
N ILE A 116 8.46 10.82 15.70
CA ILE A 116 8.98 9.48 15.46
C ILE A 116 10.31 9.56 14.71
N GLN A 117 11.19 8.62 14.96
CA GLN A 117 12.40 8.48 14.17
C GLN A 117 12.10 7.73 12.87
N PHE A 118 12.81 8.10 11.82
CA PHE A 118 12.76 7.42 10.55
C PHE A 118 14.16 7.30 9.94
N ARG A 119 14.35 6.32 9.09
CA ARG A 119 15.57 6.15 8.30
C ARG A 119 15.39 6.80 6.93
N ASN A 120 16.26 7.76 6.64
CA ASN A 120 16.27 8.54 5.42
C ASN A 120 17.46 8.09 4.55
N TYR A 121 17.18 7.59 3.38
CA TYR A 121 18.16 7.18 2.37
C TYR A 121 18.36 8.25 1.28
N GLY A 122 17.64 9.36 1.37
CA GLY A 122 17.68 10.48 0.40
C GLY A 122 16.48 10.50 -0.55
N SER A 123 16.40 11.56 -1.33
CA SER A 123 15.25 11.89 -2.18
C SER A 123 14.98 10.93 -3.34
N GLN A 124 15.97 10.13 -3.70
CA GLN A 124 15.84 9.16 -4.79
C GLN A 124 15.39 7.79 -4.28
N SER A 125 15.44 7.57 -2.97
CA SER A 125 15.08 6.28 -2.38
C SER A 125 13.59 6.23 -2.09
N GLN A 126 12.98 5.13 -2.51
CA GLN A 126 11.63 4.76 -2.10
C GLN A 126 11.61 4.06 -0.73
N LEU A 127 12.79 3.75 -0.16
CA LEU A 127 12.95 2.97 1.06
C LEU A 127 12.96 3.80 2.35
N ASN A 128 12.57 5.09 2.29
CA ASN A 128 12.43 5.90 3.50
C ASN A 128 11.32 5.34 4.39
N THR A 129 11.67 4.96 5.62
CA THR A 129 10.72 4.24 6.50
C THR A 129 10.88 4.63 7.96
N THR A 130 9.79 4.58 8.71
CA THR A 130 9.80 4.65 10.17
C THR A 130 10.11 3.30 10.83
N LEU A 131 10.26 2.23 10.05
CA LEU A 131 10.71 0.93 10.51
C LEU A 131 12.24 0.91 10.59
N LEU A 132 12.82 1.35 11.69
CA LEU A 132 14.27 1.48 11.86
C LEU A 132 15.03 0.15 11.79
N GLU A 133 14.36 -0.94 12.13
CA GLU A 133 14.91 -2.30 12.16
C GLU A 133 14.79 -3.02 10.82
N SER A 134 14.34 -2.35 9.75
CA SER A 134 14.20 -2.95 8.43
C SER A 134 15.55 -3.50 7.94
N SER A 135 15.55 -4.75 7.53
CA SER A 135 16.69 -5.40 6.82
C SER A 135 16.72 -5.00 5.34
N TRP A 136 15.64 -4.46 4.81
CA TRP A 136 15.51 -3.93 3.47
C TRP A 136 16.12 -2.53 3.40
N THR A 137 17.35 -2.44 2.90
CA THR A 137 18.14 -1.20 2.92
C THR A 137 18.70 -0.89 1.54
N GLU A 138 19.01 0.39 1.29
CA GLU A 138 19.72 0.81 0.09
C GLU A 138 21.13 0.22 0.02
N PRO A 139 21.51 -0.48 -1.05
CA PRO A 139 22.85 -1.04 -1.19
C PRO A 139 23.94 0.02 -1.08
N GLY A 140 24.83 -0.13 -0.09
CA GLY A 140 25.93 0.79 0.14
C GLY A 140 25.55 2.12 0.81
N ASN A 141 24.30 2.30 1.19
CA ASN A 141 23.82 3.50 1.90
C ASN A 141 23.16 3.07 3.21
N PRO A 142 23.75 3.32 4.38
CA PRO A 142 23.17 2.93 5.68
C PRO A 142 21.96 3.80 6.07
N GLY A 143 21.67 4.84 5.32
CA GLY A 143 20.66 5.83 5.66
C GLY A 143 21.04 6.68 6.87
N ARG A 144 20.37 7.80 7.03
CA ARG A 144 20.48 8.70 8.19
C ARG A 144 19.23 8.57 9.02
N VAL A 145 19.37 8.37 10.33
CA VAL A 145 18.25 8.46 11.26
C VAL A 145 17.92 9.93 11.52
N SER A 146 16.68 10.30 11.32
CA SER A 146 16.15 11.65 11.52
C SER A 146 14.83 11.57 12.29
N THR A 147 14.36 12.69 12.83
CA THR A 147 13.08 12.77 13.53
C THR A 147 12.09 13.54 12.69
N ILE A 148 10.85 13.10 12.69
CA ILE A 148 9.73 13.70 11.95
C ILE A 148 8.49 13.77 12.85
N ARG A 149 7.62 14.73 12.61
CA ARG A 149 6.31 14.78 13.21
C ARG A 149 5.51 13.54 12.82
N ALA A 150 4.93 12.87 13.83
CA ALA A 150 3.97 11.81 13.66
C ALA A 150 2.57 12.30 14.02
N MET A 151 1.57 11.79 13.32
CA MET A 151 0.17 12.06 13.66
C MET A 151 -0.72 10.88 13.27
N LYS A 152 -1.78 10.70 14.06
CA LYS A 152 -2.85 9.77 13.69
C LYS A 152 -3.62 10.31 12.49
N GLY A 153 -4.05 9.41 11.62
CA GLY A 153 -4.97 9.77 10.55
C GLY A 153 -6.28 10.37 11.09
N ASP A 154 -6.81 9.81 12.19
CA ASP A 154 -7.97 10.35 12.90
C ASP A 154 -7.76 11.81 13.35
N THR A 155 -6.59 12.12 13.91
CA THR A 155 -6.23 13.49 14.33
C THR A 155 -6.18 14.44 13.13
N TYR A 156 -5.58 13.99 12.01
CA TYR A 156 -5.55 14.78 10.79
C TYR A 156 -6.95 15.04 10.24
N CYS A 157 -7.78 14.00 10.14
CA CYS A 157 -9.16 14.12 9.66
C CYS A 157 -9.97 15.10 10.51
N LYS A 158 -9.90 14.97 11.84
CA LYS A 158 -10.56 15.90 12.77
C LYS A 158 -10.13 17.35 12.56
N ASN A 159 -8.83 17.59 12.43
CA ASN A 159 -8.28 18.96 12.28
C ASN A 159 -8.60 19.60 10.92
N ASN A 160 -8.93 18.79 9.91
CA ASN A 160 -9.27 19.25 8.55
C ASN A 160 -10.77 19.11 8.22
N ASN A 161 -11.63 18.73 9.18
CA ASN A 161 -13.07 18.50 9.01
C ASN A 161 -13.36 17.46 7.90
N ILE A 162 -12.64 16.35 7.93
CA ILE A 162 -12.81 15.23 6.99
C ILE A 162 -13.58 14.14 7.73
N ASP A 163 -14.83 13.95 7.36
CA ASP A 163 -15.70 12.95 7.98
C ASP A 163 -15.73 11.62 7.22
N PHE A 164 -15.24 11.61 5.97
CA PHE A 164 -15.26 10.44 5.11
C PHE A 164 -14.08 10.43 4.13
N ILE A 165 -13.47 9.26 3.93
CA ILE A 165 -12.41 9.01 2.96
C ILE A 165 -12.93 8.00 1.94
N ASP A 166 -12.97 8.40 0.66
CA ASP A 166 -13.40 7.51 -0.42
C ASP A 166 -12.33 6.49 -0.77
N PHE A 167 -11.06 6.90 -0.74
CA PHE A 167 -9.94 6.02 -1.05
C PHE A 167 -8.72 6.37 -0.19
N LEU A 168 -8.23 5.40 0.56
CA LEU A 168 -7.01 5.49 1.37
C LEU A 168 -5.96 4.56 0.78
N LYS A 169 -4.87 5.12 0.23
CA LYS A 169 -3.65 4.36 -0.09
C LYS A 169 -2.66 4.49 1.04
N VAL A 170 -2.08 3.38 1.45
CA VAL A 170 -1.02 3.29 2.45
C VAL A 170 0.13 2.49 1.86
N ASP A 171 1.33 3.10 1.85
CA ASP A 171 2.53 2.55 1.25
C ASP A 171 3.73 3.16 1.98
N CYS A 172 4.03 2.60 3.14
CA CYS A 172 4.95 3.16 4.14
C CYS A 172 6.17 2.28 4.38
N GLU A 173 6.51 1.42 3.41
CA GLU A 173 7.71 0.58 3.47
C GLU A 173 7.81 -0.21 4.79
N GLY A 174 6.72 -0.95 5.11
CA GLY A 174 6.58 -1.81 6.29
C GLY A 174 5.95 -1.15 7.52
N ALA A 175 5.75 0.16 7.52
CA ALA A 175 5.04 0.87 8.59
C ALA A 175 3.53 0.98 8.36
N ASP A 176 3.00 0.34 7.32
CA ASP A 176 1.59 0.39 6.88
C ASP A 176 0.61 0.08 7.99
N HIS A 177 0.90 -0.94 8.78
CA HIS A 177 0.08 -1.36 9.90
C HIS A 177 -0.06 -0.27 10.98
N ARG A 178 0.99 0.55 11.21
CA ARG A 178 0.93 1.69 12.14
C ARG A 178 0.09 2.82 11.57
N ALA A 179 0.28 3.13 10.29
CA ALA A 179 -0.54 4.11 9.60
C ALA A 179 -2.02 3.74 9.64
N LEU A 180 -2.37 2.48 9.33
CA LEU A 180 -3.74 1.97 9.39
C LEU A 180 -4.35 2.05 10.80
N LYS A 181 -3.59 1.69 11.84
CA LYS A 181 -4.02 1.84 13.24
C LYS A 181 -4.31 3.30 13.62
N GLY A 182 -3.63 4.25 12.99
CA GLY A 182 -3.88 5.67 13.14
C GLY A 182 -5.25 6.16 12.66
N PHE A 183 -5.97 5.33 11.89
CA PHE A 183 -7.33 5.59 11.42
C PHE A 183 -8.40 4.76 12.16
N ALA A 184 -8.11 4.27 13.38
CA ALA A 184 -9.00 3.36 14.09
C ALA A 184 -10.42 3.91 14.27
N SER A 185 -10.57 5.19 14.63
CA SER A 185 -11.90 5.81 14.82
C SER A 185 -12.66 5.94 13.49
N MET A 186 -11.96 6.30 12.40
CA MET A 186 -12.55 6.35 11.06
C MET A 186 -12.99 4.96 10.58
N LEU A 187 -12.22 3.92 10.90
CA LEU A 187 -12.55 2.53 10.59
C LEU A 187 -13.78 2.06 11.38
N GLU A 188 -13.82 2.29 12.70
CA GLU A 188 -14.96 2.00 13.56
C GLU A 188 -16.24 2.70 13.11
N ALA A 189 -16.12 3.97 12.68
CA ALA A 189 -17.23 4.74 12.15
C ALA A 189 -17.65 4.34 10.73
N ASN A 190 -16.98 3.35 10.11
CA ASN A 190 -17.17 3.00 8.69
C ASN A 190 -16.99 4.19 7.73
N SER A 191 -16.10 5.10 8.06
CA SER A 191 -15.84 6.35 7.33
C SER A 191 -14.72 6.26 6.31
N ILE A 192 -14.19 5.06 6.04
CA ILE A 192 -13.25 4.81 4.95
C ILE A 192 -13.87 3.79 4.02
N ARG A 193 -13.95 4.09 2.73
CA ARG A 193 -14.67 3.25 1.78
C ARG A 193 -13.84 2.12 1.21
N ILE A 194 -12.64 2.48 0.73
CA ILE A 194 -11.67 1.57 0.12
C ILE A 194 -10.30 1.87 0.67
N ILE A 195 -9.56 0.84 0.98
CA ILE A 195 -8.18 0.94 1.45
C ILE A 195 -7.31 0.09 0.54
N GLN A 196 -6.23 0.68 0.01
CA GLN A 196 -5.14 -0.04 -0.62
C GLN A 196 -3.93 0.01 0.32
N PHE A 197 -3.26 -1.11 0.50
CA PHE A 197 -2.04 -1.18 1.31
C PHE A 197 -1.02 -2.12 0.68
N GLU A 198 0.26 -1.89 0.98
CA GLU A 198 1.33 -2.76 0.51
C GLU A 198 1.57 -3.92 1.48
N TYR A 199 1.89 -5.09 0.91
CA TYR A 199 2.34 -6.25 1.67
C TYR A 199 3.54 -6.90 1.00
N GLY A 200 4.69 -6.84 1.66
CA GLY A 200 5.95 -7.31 1.13
C GLY A 200 6.93 -7.75 2.22
N TYR A 201 8.19 -7.88 1.86
CA TYR A 201 9.25 -8.36 2.75
C TYR A 201 9.43 -7.50 4.00
N THR A 202 9.21 -6.19 3.90
CA THR A 202 9.27 -5.23 5.01
C THR A 202 8.29 -5.56 6.14
N ASN A 203 7.16 -6.22 5.83
CA ASN A 203 6.20 -6.68 6.81
C ASN A 203 6.74 -7.82 7.68
N GLY A 204 7.70 -8.61 7.18
CA GLY A 204 8.43 -9.59 7.97
C GLY A 204 9.27 -8.93 9.08
N ASP A 205 9.98 -7.86 8.74
CA ASP A 205 10.76 -7.06 9.71
C ASP A 205 9.82 -6.35 10.71
N ALA A 206 8.70 -5.83 10.23
CA ALA A 206 7.66 -5.21 11.05
C ALA A 206 6.95 -6.20 11.99
N LYS A 207 7.12 -7.51 11.78
CA LYS A 207 6.42 -8.57 12.51
C LYS A 207 4.91 -8.43 12.44
N PHE A 208 4.42 -7.96 11.29
CA PHE A 208 3.01 -7.79 11.01
C PHE A 208 2.70 -8.46 9.67
N LEU A 209 2.25 -9.69 9.73
CA LEU A 209 2.05 -10.53 8.56
C LEU A 209 0.64 -10.36 7.97
N MET A 210 0.37 -10.99 6.84
CA MET A 210 -0.95 -10.91 6.21
C MET A 210 -2.08 -11.43 7.12
N ARG A 211 -1.79 -12.41 7.99
CA ARG A 211 -2.75 -12.84 9.01
C ARG A 211 -3.20 -11.69 9.91
N ASP A 212 -2.23 -10.87 10.34
CA ASP A 212 -2.52 -9.77 11.25
C ASP A 212 -3.34 -8.67 10.55
N PHE A 213 -3.15 -8.47 9.22
CA PHE A 213 -4.01 -7.60 8.42
C PHE A 213 -5.44 -8.14 8.32
N PHE A 214 -5.61 -9.45 8.09
CA PHE A 214 -6.95 -10.06 8.08
C PHE A 214 -7.65 -9.87 9.43
N GLU A 215 -6.98 -10.20 10.55
CA GLU A 215 -7.52 -10.02 11.90
C GLU A 215 -7.83 -8.55 12.22
N PHE A 216 -6.95 -7.63 11.78
CA PHE A 216 -7.15 -6.18 11.96
C PHE A 216 -8.37 -5.67 11.19
N PHE A 217 -8.54 -6.02 9.93
CA PHE A 217 -9.62 -5.52 9.11
C PHE A 217 -10.97 -6.19 9.40
N GLU A 218 -10.97 -7.46 9.80
CA GLU A 218 -12.18 -8.21 10.15
C GLU A 218 -12.94 -7.56 11.31
N GLN A 219 -12.24 -7.04 12.34
CA GLN A 219 -12.87 -6.37 13.48
C GLN A 219 -13.67 -5.11 13.09
N PHE A 220 -13.34 -4.50 11.95
CA PHE A 220 -14.06 -3.34 11.41
C PHE A 220 -15.02 -3.70 10.28
N GLY A 221 -15.22 -4.99 9.99
CA GLY A 221 -16.16 -5.44 8.96
C GLY A 221 -15.66 -5.27 7.52
N TYR A 222 -14.34 -5.19 7.31
CA TYR A 222 -13.73 -5.18 5.98
C TYR A 222 -13.40 -6.61 5.52
N ILE A 223 -13.38 -6.79 4.20
CA ILE A 223 -12.90 -7.99 3.51
C ILE A 223 -11.74 -7.63 2.60
N LEU A 224 -10.80 -8.55 2.43
CA LEU A 224 -9.54 -8.33 1.75
C LEU A 224 -9.43 -9.11 0.45
N ALA A 225 -8.76 -8.49 -0.54
CA ALA A 225 -8.37 -9.16 -1.77
C ALA A 225 -6.99 -8.66 -2.23
N PRO A 226 -6.16 -9.52 -2.84
CA PRO A 226 -5.00 -9.04 -3.58
C PRO A 226 -5.48 -8.18 -4.76
N LEU A 227 -4.83 -7.05 -4.95
CA LEU A 227 -5.14 -6.15 -6.07
C LEU A 227 -4.76 -6.81 -7.39
N ARG A 228 -5.71 -6.83 -8.32
CA ARG A 228 -5.53 -7.45 -9.65
C ARG A 228 -6.16 -6.58 -10.73
N PRO A 229 -5.63 -6.61 -11.98
CA PRO A 229 -6.20 -5.86 -13.11
C PRO A 229 -7.63 -6.28 -13.47
N SER A 230 -7.95 -7.55 -13.23
CA SER A 230 -9.25 -8.16 -13.55
C SER A 230 -10.21 -8.13 -12.36
N LYS A 231 -10.95 -9.19 -12.16
CA LYS A 231 -11.83 -9.39 -11.00
C LYS A 231 -11.00 -9.59 -9.74
N MET A 232 -11.46 -9.00 -8.65
CA MET A 232 -10.89 -9.23 -7.34
C MET A 232 -11.67 -10.32 -6.63
N LEU A 233 -10.96 -11.29 -6.12
CA LEU A 233 -11.53 -12.36 -5.32
C LEU A 233 -11.22 -12.04 -3.87
N PHE A 234 -12.27 -11.65 -3.13
CA PHE A 234 -12.14 -11.44 -1.69
C PHE A 234 -11.98 -12.76 -0.99
N GLU A 235 -10.93 -12.86 -0.20
CA GLU A 235 -10.40 -14.11 0.30
C GLU A 235 -10.70 -14.25 1.80
N VAL A 236 -10.76 -15.50 2.24
CA VAL A 236 -10.60 -15.87 3.65
C VAL A 236 -9.11 -16.13 3.85
N TRP A 237 -8.57 -15.72 5.00
CA TRP A 237 -7.15 -15.90 5.27
C TRP A 237 -6.69 -17.36 5.10
N ARG A 238 -5.52 -17.51 4.46
CA ARG A 238 -4.81 -18.78 4.25
C ARG A 238 -3.32 -18.58 4.49
N TYR A 239 -2.64 -19.63 4.92
CA TYR A 239 -1.19 -19.57 5.21
C TYR A 239 -0.35 -19.07 4.04
N GLU A 240 -0.74 -19.40 2.82
CA GLU A 240 -0.05 -19.02 1.59
C GLU A 240 0.03 -17.51 1.40
N PHE A 241 -0.87 -16.73 2.00
CA PHE A 241 -0.84 -15.28 1.92
C PHE A 241 0.30 -14.64 2.70
N ASN A 242 0.95 -15.39 3.60
CA ASN A 242 2.14 -14.89 4.30
C ASN A 242 3.43 -15.05 3.49
N ASP A 243 3.39 -15.54 2.25
CA ASP A 243 4.57 -15.83 1.43
C ASP A 243 5.16 -14.62 0.69
N PHE A 244 4.58 -13.44 0.84
CA PHE A 244 4.96 -12.19 0.18
C PHE A 244 4.87 -12.22 -1.36
N LYS A 245 4.15 -13.19 -1.95
CA LYS A 245 4.07 -13.43 -3.40
C LYS A 245 2.68 -13.29 -3.99
N SER A 246 1.71 -12.92 -3.19
CA SER A 246 0.32 -12.76 -3.63
C SER A 246 0.05 -11.41 -4.31
N GLY A 247 1.10 -10.72 -4.76
CA GLY A 247 1.10 -9.35 -5.26
C GLY A 247 1.46 -8.35 -4.16
N PRO A 248 2.16 -7.25 -4.50
CA PRO A 248 2.57 -6.28 -3.49
C PRO A 248 1.38 -5.49 -2.94
N ASN A 249 0.33 -5.27 -3.72
CA ASN A 249 -0.81 -4.45 -3.32
C ASN A 249 -2.02 -5.29 -2.96
N TRP A 250 -2.67 -4.92 -1.87
CA TRP A 250 -3.92 -5.50 -1.39
C TRP A 250 -4.96 -4.40 -1.21
N ILE A 251 -6.23 -4.79 -1.31
CA ILE A 251 -7.34 -3.89 -0.99
C ILE A 251 -8.20 -4.45 0.12
N ALA A 252 -8.71 -3.53 0.94
CA ALA A 252 -9.76 -3.80 1.91
C ALA A 252 -10.99 -2.95 1.58
N ILE A 253 -12.17 -3.57 1.55
CA ILE A 253 -13.45 -2.89 1.33
C ILE A 253 -14.45 -3.30 2.39
N ARG A 254 -15.40 -2.44 2.69
CA ARG A 254 -16.47 -2.79 3.62
C ARG A 254 -17.35 -3.89 3.04
N LYS A 255 -17.57 -4.95 3.82
CA LYS A 255 -18.43 -6.06 3.43
C LYS A 255 -19.85 -5.63 3.07
N THR A 256 -20.33 -4.56 3.69
CA THR A 256 -21.69 -4.02 3.52
C THR A 256 -21.83 -3.02 2.37
N ASP A 257 -20.73 -2.56 1.73
CA ASP A 257 -20.81 -1.64 0.58
C ASP A 257 -21.18 -2.40 -0.69
N SER A 258 -22.48 -2.55 -0.94
CA SER A 258 -22.99 -3.27 -2.10
C SER A 258 -22.53 -2.69 -3.44
N GLN A 259 -22.36 -1.36 -3.53
CA GLN A 259 -21.93 -0.68 -4.75
C GLN A 259 -20.47 -1.03 -5.09
N ILE A 260 -19.58 -0.97 -4.09
CA ILE A 260 -18.17 -1.36 -4.27
C ILE A 260 -18.05 -2.86 -4.52
N ASN A 261 -18.77 -3.68 -3.79
CA ASN A 261 -18.79 -5.14 -3.98
C ASN A 261 -19.19 -5.48 -5.43
N GLN A 262 -20.26 -4.88 -5.93
CA GLN A 262 -20.71 -5.09 -7.31
C GLN A 262 -19.65 -4.65 -8.33
N LEU A 263 -18.97 -3.54 -8.09
CA LEU A 263 -17.98 -2.97 -9.00
C LEU A 263 -16.70 -3.80 -9.09
N LEU A 264 -16.26 -4.40 -7.98
CA LEU A 264 -14.96 -5.06 -7.87
C LEU A 264 -15.03 -6.59 -7.95
N ILE A 265 -16.15 -7.20 -7.58
CA ILE A 265 -16.33 -8.67 -7.57
C ILE A 265 -16.91 -9.17 -8.91
N MET A 266 -17.67 -8.36 -9.63
CA MET A 266 -18.23 -8.70 -10.95
C MET A 266 -17.25 -8.42 -12.08
#